data_530402fc75c5d0142a7cccf666148153
#
_entry.id   530402fc75c5d0142a7cccf666148153
#
_cell.length_a   1.000
_cell.length_b   1.000
_cell.length_c   1.000
_cell.angle_alpha   90.00
_cell.angle_beta   90.00
_cell.angle_gamma   90.00
#
_symmetry.space_group_name_H-M   'P 1'
#
loop_
_entity.id
_entity.type
_entity.pdbx_description
1 polymer ?
#
loop_
_entity_poly.entity_id
_entity_poly.type
_entity_poly.pdbx_seq_one_letter_code
_entity_poly.pdbx_strand_id
1 'polypeptide(L)'
;ISGLVGSEMCIRDRYLGKKYDVKLDCITISKKQFEYAKKRIHECGLNEKVNIEIKDYRDLKNKYNSIASIEMIEAVGQNYLESYFKTIKDNLSDDGRAAIQAITIDDNMFDRYKNKTDFIQKYIFPGGFLPSKNIINKYVSENGLAIKSYDSYADHYSDTLAIWRNEFNKKWDLIKKQGFDLTFKRMWEFYLSYCEAGFK
;
A
#
# COMPACT_ATOMS: atom_id res chain seq x y z
N ILE A 1 7.42 -14.33 -4.13
CA ILE A 1 6.50 -13.28 -3.66
C ILE A 1 7.11 -11.96 -4.05
N SER A 2 6.49 -11.25 -4.99
CA SER A 2 6.86 -9.87 -5.25
C SER A 2 5.94 -8.98 -4.42
N GLY A 3 6.53 -8.08 -3.65
CA GLY A 3 5.80 -7.08 -2.91
C GLY A 3 6.23 -5.71 -3.37
N LEU A 4 5.29 -4.82 -3.62
CA LEU A 4 5.61 -3.42 -3.69
C LEU A 4 5.93 -2.94 -2.28
N VAL A 5 7.12 -2.38 -2.14
CA VAL A 5 7.58 -1.85 -0.87
C VAL A 5 6.90 -0.51 -0.69
N GLY A 6 5.79 -0.53 -0.02
CA GLY A 6 5.13 0.68 0.46
C GLY A 6 5.71 1.11 1.81
N SER A 7 4.81 1.56 2.65
CA SER A 7 5.08 2.06 4.00
C SER A 7 5.79 1.09 4.94
N GLU A 8 5.73 -0.20 4.66
CA GLU A 8 6.24 -1.25 5.56
C GLU A 8 7.77 -1.31 5.63
N MET A 9 8.46 -0.61 4.74
CA MET A 9 9.92 -0.52 4.72
C MET A 9 10.60 -1.84 5.08
N CYS A 10 10.25 -2.90 4.34
CA CYS A 10 10.69 -4.29 4.50
C CYS A 10 10.27 -5.00 5.81
N ILE A 11 9.28 -4.51 6.57
CA ILE A 11 8.79 -5.22 7.77
C ILE A 11 8.27 -6.61 7.40
N ARG A 12 7.35 -6.69 6.42
CA ARG A 12 6.82 -7.95 5.88
C ARG A 12 7.92 -8.84 5.32
N ASP A 13 8.81 -8.26 4.51
CA ASP A 13 9.84 -9.00 3.80
C ASP A 13 10.84 -9.63 4.78
N ARG A 14 11.23 -8.90 5.83
CA ARG A 14 12.02 -9.44 6.93
C ARG A 14 11.32 -10.55 7.69
N TYR A 15 10.02 -10.37 7.97
CA TYR A 15 9.25 -11.38 8.67
C TYR A 15 9.18 -12.66 7.85
N LEU A 16 8.84 -12.56 6.56
CA LEU A 16 8.75 -13.71 5.67
C LEU A 16 10.10 -14.41 5.47
N GLY A 17 11.16 -13.65 5.21
CA GLY A 17 12.51 -14.20 5.01
C GLY A 17 13.09 -14.88 6.26
N LYS A 18 12.71 -14.41 7.47
CA LYS A 18 13.11 -15.05 8.73
C LYS A 18 12.30 -16.29 9.04
N LYS A 19 11.00 -16.26 8.79
CA LYS A 19 10.07 -17.30 9.26
C LYS A 19 9.90 -18.44 8.28
N TYR A 20 10.08 -18.16 6.98
CA TYR A 20 9.79 -19.14 5.93
C TYR A 20 11.00 -19.35 5.02
N ASP A 21 11.05 -20.51 4.38
CA ASP A 21 12.03 -20.77 3.33
C ASP A 21 11.47 -20.29 1.98
N VAL A 22 11.65 -18.98 1.72
CA VAL A 22 11.12 -18.30 0.54
C VAL A 22 12.17 -17.38 -0.07
N LYS A 23 12.14 -17.21 -1.38
CA LYS A 23 12.84 -16.15 -2.09
C LYS A 23 11.87 -15.02 -2.39
N LEU A 24 12.26 -13.79 -2.10
CA LEU A 24 11.44 -12.59 -2.22
C LEU A 24 12.10 -11.62 -3.19
N ASP A 25 11.39 -11.22 -4.24
CA ASP A 25 11.71 -10.07 -5.05
C ASP A 25 10.82 -8.90 -4.63
N CYS A 26 11.44 -7.86 -4.09
CA CYS A 26 10.76 -6.66 -3.61
C CYS A 26 11.13 -5.49 -4.50
N ILE A 27 10.16 -4.70 -4.91
CA ILE A 27 10.38 -3.56 -5.79
C ILE A 27 9.86 -2.27 -5.18
N THR A 28 10.52 -1.16 -5.48
CA THR A 28 10.09 0.19 -5.15
C THR A 28 10.58 1.17 -6.21
N ILE A 29 9.84 2.25 -6.42
CA ILE A 29 10.30 3.38 -7.24
C ILE A 29 11.03 4.45 -6.41
N SER A 30 11.03 4.33 -5.08
CA SER A 30 11.66 5.29 -4.18
C SER A 30 13.09 4.89 -3.84
N LYS A 31 14.06 5.71 -4.26
CA LYS A 31 15.46 5.51 -3.94
C LYS A 31 15.71 5.46 -2.42
N LYS A 32 15.05 6.33 -1.65
CA LYS A 32 15.19 6.37 -0.18
C LYS A 32 14.65 5.09 0.48
N GLN A 33 13.50 4.58 0.01
CA GLN A 33 12.97 3.30 0.50
C GLN A 33 13.90 2.15 0.15
N PHE A 34 14.41 2.10 -1.07
CA PHE A 34 15.38 1.10 -1.51
C PHE A 34 16.62 1.07 -0.61
N GLU A 35 17.27 2.21 -0.41
CA GLU A 35 18.49 2.31 0.43
C GLU A 35 18.21 1.85 1.86
N TYR A 36 17.12 2.30 2.44
CA TYR A 36 16.72 1.93 3.80
C TYR A 36 16.40 0.43 3.92
N ALA A 37 15.60 -0.10 3.01
CA ALA A 37 15.19 -1.51 3.02
C ALA A 37 16.40 -2.43 2.80
N LYS A 38 17.27 -2.10 1.84
CA LYS A 38 18.50 -2.86 1.57
C LYS A 38 19.42 -2.94 2.78
N LYS A 39 19.61 -1.81 3.47
CA LYS A 39 20.39 -1.77 4.72
C LYS A 39 19.79 -2.70 5.78
N ARG A 40 18.47 -2.63 6.00
CA ARG A 40 17.79 -3.48 7.00
C ARG A 40 17.82 -4.97 6.67
N ILE A 41 17.71 -5.33 5.40
CA ILE A 41 17.82 -6.74 4.97
C ILE A 41 19.23 -7.25 5.19
N HIS A 42 20.25 -6.45 4.86
CA HIS A 42 21.65 -6.77 5.13
C HIS A 42 21.92 -6.97 6.63
N GLU A 43 21.50 -6.04 7.48
CA GLU A 43 21.65 -6.12 8.94
C GLU A 43 20.96 -7.35 9.55
N CYS A 44 19.97 -7.90 8.87
CA CYS A 44 19.27 -9.13 9.28
C CYS A 44 19.87 -10.42 8.69
N GLY A 45 20.93 -10.34 7.87
CA GLY A 45 21.51 -11.50 7.21
C GLY A 45 20.60 -12.18 6.18
N LEU A 46 19.71 -11.43 5.53
CA LEU A 46 18.69 -11.98 4.63
C LEU A 46 18.99 -11.74 3.15
N ASN A 47 20.19 -11.32 2.77
CA ASN A 47 20.53 -10.97 1.38
C ASN A 47 20.34 -12.12 0.39
N GLU A 48 20.52 -13.38 0.84
CA GLU A 48 20.34 -14.58 0.01
C GLU A 48 18.85 -14.91 -0.26
N LYS A 49 17.95 -14.37 0.57
CA LYS A 49 16.51 -14.65 0.49
C LYS A 49 15.68 -13.48 -0.03
N VAL A 50 16.15 -12.25 0.19
CA VAL A 50 15.38 -11.03 -0.11
C VAL A 50 16.18 -10.16 -1.05
N ASN A 51 15.74 -10.08 -2.29
CA ASN A 51 16.24 -9.17 -3.30
C ASN A 51 15.37 -7.90 -3.33
N ILE A 52 16.00 -6.71 -3.33
CA ILE A 52 15.28 -5.44 -3.42
C ILE A 52 15.81 -4.68 -4.64
N GLU A 53 14.90 -4.20 -5.48
CA GLU A 53 15.22 -3.48 -6.72
C GLU A 53 14.48 -2.13 -6.79
N ILE A 54 15.13 -1.14 -7.42
CA ILE A 54 14.42 0.05 -7.91
C ILE A 54 13.83 -0.33 -9.25
N LYS A 55 12.51 -0.53 -9.29
CA LYS A 55 11.80 -0.98 -10.48
C LYS A 55 10.34 -0.56 -10.44
N ASP A 56 9.80 -0.18 -11.57
CA ASP A 56 8.36 -0.01 -11.75
C ASP A 56 7.69 -1.40 -11.83
N TYR A 57 6.53 -1.57 -11.20
CA TYR A 57 5.81 -2.85 -11.24
C TYR A 57 5.44 -3.30 -12.66
N ARG A 58 5.26 -2.35 -13.57
CA ARG A 58 4.97 -2.60 -15.00
C ARG A 58 6.10 -3.27 -15.76
N ASP A 59 7.32 -3.16 -15.23
CA ASP A 59 8.52 -3.75 -15.83
C ASP A 59 8.82 -5.17 -15.31
N LEU A 60 7.96 -5.71 -14.45
CA LEU A 60 8.08 -7.10 -14.00
C LEU A 60 7.79 -8.06 -15.15
N LYS A 61 8.63 -9.10 -15.26
CA LYS A 61 8.53 -10.13 -16.32
C LYS A 61 8.73 -11.56 -15.81
N ASN A 62 8.89 -11.72 -14.51
CA ASN A 62 9.09 -13.03 -13.89
C ASN A 62 7.75 -13.65 -13.50
N LYS A 63 7.72 -14.98 -13.40
CA LYS A 63 6.57 -15.69 -12.83
C LYS A 63 6.78 -15.94 -11.35
N TYR A 64 5.74 -15.71 -10.56
CA TYR A 64 5.75 -15.84 -9.10
C TYR A 64 4.62 -16.74 -8.63
N ASN A 65 4.92 -17.63 -7.68
CA ASN A 65 3.89 -18.43 -7.01
C ASN A 65 2.96 -17.57 -6.13
N SER A 66 3.47 -16.43 -5.64
CA SER A 66 2.69 -15.51 -4.83
C SER A 66 3.09 -14.07 -5.10
N ILE A 67 2.10 -13.20 -5.16
CA ILE A 67 2.28 -11.75 -5.28
C ILE A 67 1.58 -11.09 -4.08
N ALA A 68 2.25 -10.14 -3.42
CA ALA A 68 1.64 -9.31 -2.39
C ALA A 68 1.73 -7.83 -2.79
N SER A 69 0.62 -7.14 -2.78
CA SER A 69 0.52 -5.70 -3.04
C SER A 69 -0.28 -5.06 -1.91
N ILE A 70 0.40 -4.24 -1.11
CA ILE A 70 -0.17 -3.65 0.09
C ILE A 70 -0.26 -2.15 -0.10
N GLU A 71 -1.49 -1.61 -0.10
CA GLU A 71 -1.78 -0.17 -0.22
C GLU A 71 -1.00 0.54 -1.34
N MET A 72 -0.86 -0.14 -2.47
CA MET A 72 -0.24 0.41 -3.65
C MET A 72 -1.25 0.87 -4.69
N ILE A 73 -2.37 0.16 -4.77
CA ILE A 73 -3.40 0.39 -5.79
C ILE A 73 -3.94 1.83 -5.74
N GLU A 74 -3.93 2.45 -4.55
CA GLU A 74 -4.32 3.84 -4.32
C GLU A 74 -3.42 4.85 -5.06
N ALA A 75 -2.16 4.49 -5.26
CA ALA A 75 -1.17 5.33 -5.97
C ALA A 75 -1.11 5.05 -7.47
N VAL A 76 -1.79 4.01 -7.95
CA VAL A 76 -1.80 3.63 -9.37
C VAL A 76 -2.64 4.61 -10.19
N GLY A 77 -3.75 5.10 -9.62
CA GLY A 77 -4.71 5.95 -10.30
C GLY A 77 -5.69 5.18 -11.19
N GLN A 78 -6.88 5.77 -11.38
CA GLN A 78 -8.01 5.11 -12.04
C GLN A 78 -7.68 4.56 -13.44
N ASN A 79 -6.96 5.35 -14.25
CA ASN A 79 -6.67 5.02 -15.64
C ASN A 79 -5.70 3.84 -15.82
N TYR A 80 -5.04 3.42 -14.77
CA TYR A 80 -4.03 2.36 -14.81
C TYR A 80 -4.44 1.08 -14.06
N LEU A 81 -5.67 1.01 -13.56
CA LEU A 81 -6.17 -0.18 -12.85
C LEU A 81 -6.14 -1.43 -13.73
N GLU A 82 -6.51 -1.32 -15.01
CA GLU A 82 -6.42 -2.42 -15.96
C GLU A 82 -4.96 -2.93 -16.07
N SER A 83 -4.02 -2.02 -16.31
CA SER A 83 -2.59 -2.36 -16.38
C SER A 83 -2.09 -3.00 -15.08
N TYR A 84 -2.57 -2.54 -13.93
CA TYR A 84 -2.20 -3.10 -12.63
C TYR A 84 -2.64 -4.56 -12.49
N PHE A 85 -3.92 -4.87 -12.74
CA PHE A 85 -4.42 -6.23 -12.66
C PHE A 85 -3.86 -7.13 -13.75
N LYS A 86 -3.66 -6.61 -14.96
CA LYS A 86 -2.96 -7.30 -16.03
C LYS A 86 -1.53 -7.68 -15.64
N THR A 87 -0.77 -6.78 -15.04
CA THR A 87 0.60 -7.06 -14.57
C THR A 87 0.59 -8.15 -13.50
N ILE A 88 -0.36 -8.14 -12.56
CA ILE A 88 -0.51 -9.22 -11.58
C ILE A 88 -0.75 -10.54 -12.30
N LYS A 89 -1.70 -10.61 -13.24
CA LYS A 89 -2.00 -11.83 -14.01
C LYS A 89 -0.79 -12.33 -14.78
N ASP A 90 -0.12 -11.42 -15.48
CA ASP A 90 1.02 -11.76 -16.35
C ASP A 90 2.22 -12.29 -15.54
N ASN A 91 2.33 -11.91 -14.27
CA ASN A 91 3.42 -12.32 -13.38
C ASN A 91 3.05 -13.44 -12.39
N LEU A 92 1.79 -13.84 -12.30
CA LEU A 92 1.40 -15.03 -11.53
C LEU A 92 1.68 -16.31 -12.33
N SER A 93 2.21 -17.33 -11.66
CA SER A 93 2.18 -18.71 -12.18
C SER A 93 0.73 -19.25 -12.23
N ASP A 94 0.51 -20.34 -12.95
CA ASP A 94 -0.86 -20.85 -13.20
C ASP A 94 -1.64 -21.15 -11.90
N ASP A 95 -0.99 -21.72 -10.88
CA ASP A 95 -1.55 -21.97 -9.56
C ASP A 95 -1.23 -20.85 -8.55
N GLY A 96 -0.71 -19.72 -9.03
CA GLY A 96 -0.26 -18.62 -8.19
C GLY A 96 -1.41 -17.88 -7.49
N ARG A 97 -1.09 -17.24 -6.38
CA ARG A 97 -2.05 -16.44 -5.59
C ARG A 97 -1.55 -15.02 -5.40
N ALA A 98 -2.46 -14.07 -5.51
CA ALA A 98 -2.20 -12.68 -5.15
C ALA A 98 -2.95 -12.30 -3.88
N ALA A 99 -2.26 -11.61 -2.96
CA ALA A 99 -2.87 -10.93 -1.82
C ALA A 99 -2.77 -9.42 -2.05
N ILE A 100 -3.91 -8.76 -2.12
CA ILE A 100 -3.99 -7.32 -2.33
C ILE A 100 -4.68 -6.71 -1.11
N GLN A 101 -3.99 -5.80 -0.42
CA GLN A 101 -4.59 -4.93 0.57
C GLN A 101 -4.86 -3.59 -0.08
N ALA A 102 -6.08 -3.10 0.02
CA ALA A 102 -6.50 -1.84 -0.57
C ALA A 102 -7.47 -1.10 0.36
N ILE A 103 -7.36 0.21 0.40
CA ILE A 103 -8.40 1.07 0.96
C ILE A 103 -9.48 1.22 -0.12
N THR A 104 -10.72 0.90 0.22
CA THR A 104 -11.84 0.98 -0.72
C THR A 104 -12.86 2.01 -0.27
N ILE A 105 -13.49 2.64 -1.25
CA ILE A 105 -14.68 3.47 -1.01
C ILE A 105 -15.95 2.64 -1.26
N ASP A 106 -17.04 2.98 -0.56
CA ASP A 106 -18.35 2.36 -0.79
C ASP A 106 -18.79 2.53 -2.25
N ASP A 107 -19.35 1.47 -2.84
CA ASP A 107 -19.78 1.45 -4.24
C ASP A 107 -20.80 2.56 -4.56
N ASN A 108 -21.69 2.89 -3.60
CA ASN A 108 -22.71 3.95 -3.77
C ASN A 108 -22.08 5.36 -3.79
N MET A 109 -20.90 5.52 -3.20
CA MET A 109 -20.18 6.79 -3.16
C MET A 109 -19.17 6.95 -4.30
N PHE A 110 -18.84 5.86 -4.99
CA PHE A 110 -17.76 5.82 -5.96
C PHE A 110 -17.93 6.83 -7.10
N ASP A 111 -19.10 6.94 -7.70
CA ASP A 111 -19.36 7.87 -8.80
C ASP A 111 -19.23 9.34 -8.38
N ARG A 112 -19.63 9.65 -7.16
CA ARG A 112 -19.42 11.00 -6.61
C ARG A 112 -17.95 11.25 -6.30
N TYR A 113 -17.27 10.27 -5.73
CA TYR A 113 -15.87 10.38 -5.34
C TYR A 113 -14.94 10.57 -6.55
N LYS A 114 -15.07 9.75 -7.60
CA LYS A 114 -14.17 9.81 -8.77
C LYS A 114 -14.21 11.14 -9.53
N ASN A 115 -15.30 11.93 -9.36
CA ASN A 115 -15.51 13.21 -10.03
C ASN A 115 -15.19 14.43 -9.15
N LYS A 116 -14.68 14.22 -7.93
CA LYS A 116 -14.35 15.30 -6.98
C LYS A 116 -13.00 15.04 -6.35
N THR A 117 -12.29 16.12 -6.07
CA THR A 117 -11.05 16.06 -5.28
C THR A 117 -11.39 16.32 -3.83
N ASP A 118 -11.07 15.38 -2.95
CA ASP A 118 -11.24 15.53 -1.51
C ASP A 118 -9.99 16.14 -0.83
N PHE A 119 -10.07 16.26 0.49
CA PHE A 119 -8.96 16.78 1.30
C PHE A 119 -7.69 15.90 1.16
N ILE A 120 -7.85 14.58 1.15
CA ILE A 120 -6.72 13.64 1.07
C ILE A 120 -6.01 13.77 -0.27
N GLN A 121 -6.74 13.76 -1.35
CA GLN A 121 -6.20 13.92 -2.71
C GLN A 121 -5.56 15.29 -2.92
N LYS A 122 -6.07 16.33 -2.25
CA LYS A 122 -5.56 17.70 -2.44
C LYS A 122 -4.30 17.98 -1.63
N TYR A 123 -4.20 17.48 -0.41
CA TYR A 123 -3.19 17.93 0.55
C TYR A 123 -2.26 16.84 1.08
N ILE A 124 -2.65 15.58 1.04
CA ILE A 124 -1.91 14.46 1.65
C ILE A 124 -1.30 13.55 0.59
N PHE A 125 -2.15 13.03 -0.31
CA PHE A 125 -1.74 12.11 -1.39
C PHE A 125 -2.25 12.62 -2.75
N PRO A 126 -1.59 13.63 -3.33
CA PRO A 126 -1.97 14.14 -4.65
C PRO A 126 -1.94 13.03 -5.70
N GLY A 127 -3.06 12.88 -6.43
CA GLY A 127 -3.23 11.80 -7.42
C GLY A 127 -3.69 10.47 -6.84
N GLY A 128 -3.85 10.36 -5.53
CA GLY A 128 -4.41 9.16 -4.88
C GLY A 128 -5.85 8.88 -5.34
N PHE A 129 -6.19 7.60 -5.40
CA PHE A 129 -7.49 7.13 -5.87
C PHE A 129 -7.91 5.89 -5.09
N LEU A 130 -9.13 5.90 -4.53
CA LEU A 130 -9.69 4.75 -3.85
C LEU A 130 -10.61 3.97 -4.81
N PRO A 131 -10.30 2.72 -5.15
CA PRO A 131 -11.23 1.88 -5.91
C PRO A 131 -12.42 1.49 -5.04
N SER A 132 -13.55 1.18 -5.65
CA SER A 132 -14.62 0.47 -4.97
C SER A 132 -14.47 -1.05 -5.14
N LYS A 133 -15.20 -1.84 -4.34
CA LYS A 133 -15.18 -3.31 -4.46
C LYS A 133 -15.66 -3.76 -5.84
N ASN A 134 -16.69 -3.12 -6.41
CA ASN A 134 -17.20 -3.43 -7.73
C ASN A 134 -16.15 -3.15 -8.83
N ILE A 135 -15.37 -2.08 -8.70
CA ILE A 135 -14.29 -1.78 -9.64
C ILE A 135 -13.17 -2.82 -9.56
N ILE A 136 -12.79 -3.23 -8.36
CA ILE A 136 -11.81 -4.31 -8.18
C ILE A 136 -12.32 -5.61 -8.80
N ASN A 137 -13.56 -6.01 -8.51
CA ASN A 137 -14.20 -7.21 -9.08
C ASN A 137 -14.20 -7.19 -10.61
N LYS A 138 -14.54 -6.03 -11.20
CA LYS A 138 -14.54 -5.85 -12.64
C LYS A 138 -13.17 -6.15 -13.24
N TYR A 139 -12.13 -5.48 -12.80
CA TYR A 139 -10.78 -5.65 -13.37
C TYR A 139 -10.16 -7.02 -13.07
N VAL A 140 -10.46 -7.61 -11.92
CA VAL A 140 -10.06 -8.98 -11.59
C VAL A 140 -10.66 -9.96 -12.60
N SER A 141 -11.97 -9.85 -12.86
CA SER A 141 -12.69 -10.71 -13.81
C SER A 141 -12.22 -10.50 -15.25
N GLU A 142 -12.10 -9.27 -15.70
CA GLU A 142 -11.65 -8.91 -17.07
C GLU A 142 -10.24 -9.41 -17.37
N ASN A 143 -9.39 -9.56 -16.35
CA ASN A 143 -8.04 -10.13 -16.50
C ASN A 143 -7.97 -11.66 -16.23
N GLY A 144 -9.10 -12.36 -16.17
CA GLY A 144 -9.14 -13.80 -15.97
C GLY A 144 -8.62 -14.25 -14.60
N LEU A 145 -8.71 -13.40 -13.60
CA LEU A 145 -8.46 -13.71 -12.20
C LEU A 145 -9.78 -13.98 -11.48
N ALA A 146 -9.71 -14.63 -10.32
CA ALA A 146 -10.87 -14.88 -9.48
C ALA A 146 -10.55 -14.52 -8.03
N ILE A 147 -11.47 -13.79 -7.37
CA ILE A 147 -11.35 -13.48 -5.95
C ILE A 147 -11.79 -14.69 -5.13
N LYS A 148 -10.95 -15.12 -4.20
CA LYS A 148 -11.22 -16.24 -3.31
C LYS A 148 -11.86 -15.81 -2.00
N SER A 149 -11.43 -14.70 -1.44
CA SER A 149 -11.96 -14.17 -0.18
C SER A 149 -11.77 -12.66 -0.10
N TYR A 150 -12.61 -12.03 0.68
CA TYR A 150 -12.48 -10.67 1.16
C TYR A 150 -12.49 -10.66 2.69
N ASP A 151 -11.50 -9.98 3.26
CA ASP A 151 -11.43 -9.70 4.68
C ASP A 151 -11.44 -8.17 4.88
N SER A 152 -12.21 -7.68 5.82
CA SER A 152 -12.26 -6.25 6.14
C SER A 152 -11.58 -5.96 7.47
N TYR A 153 -10.75 -4.94 7.48
CA TYR A 153 -10.01 -4.48 8.66
C TYR A 153 -10.35 -3.02 9.01
N ALA A 154 -11.51 -2.51 8.58
CA ALA A 154 -11.90 -1.12 8.75
C ALA A 154 -11.86 -0.67 10.23
N ASP A 155 -12.44 -1.46 11.14
CA ASP A 155 -12.43 -1.14 12.57
C ASP A 155 -11.00 -1.07 13.13
N HIS A 156 -10.13 -2.00 12.73
CA HIS A 156 -8.72 -1.98 13.14
C HIS A 156 -7.96 -0.77 12.60
N TYR A 157 -8.29 -0.30 11.39
CA TYR A 157 -7.74 0.94 10.84
C TYR A 157 -8.17 2.16 11.65
N SER A 158 -9.44 2.25 11.98
CA SER A 158 -9.98 3.32 12.83
C SER A 158 -9.24 3.39 14.17
N ASP A 159 -9.09 2.25 14.86
CA ASP A 159 -8.37 2.17 16.13
C ASP A 159 -6.88 2.56 15.98
N THR A 160 -6.23 2.10 14.92
CA THR A 160 -4.83 2.44 14.63
C THR A 160 -4.65 3.94 14.40
N LEU A 161 -5.55 4.56 13.63
CA LEU A 161 -5.52 6.01 13.37
C LEU A 161 -5.73 6.83 14.65
N ALA A 162 -6.63 6.38 15.54
CA ALA A 162 -6.80 6.99 16.84
C ALA A 162 -5.53 6.90 17.70
N ILE A 163 -4.86 5.75 17.73
CA ILE A 163 -3.57 5.56 18.41
C ILE A 163 -2.52 6.49 17.81
N TRP A 164 -2.38 6.55 16.48
CA TRP A 164 -1.41 7.42 15.81
C TRP A 164 -1.66 8.89 16.12
N ARG A 165 -2.92 9.35 16.14
CA ARG A 165 -3.27 10.72 16.51
C ARG A 165 -2.85 11.05 17.93
N ASN A 166 -3.08 10.15 18.85
CA ASN A 166 -2.68 10.33 20.25
C ASN A 166 -1.15 10.38 20.40
N GLU A 167 -0.42 9.47 19.75
CA GLU A 167 1.05 9.46 19.77
C GLU A 167 1.66 10.68 19.07
N PHE A 168 1.07 11.13 17.98
CA PHE A 168 1.47 12.37 17.31
C PHE A 168 1.37 13.58 18.24
N ASN A 169 0.25 13.69 18.94
CA ASN A 169 0.03 14.79 19.89
C ASN A 169 0.99 14.73 21.10
N LYS A 170 1.21 13.57 21.67
CA LYS A 170 2.18 13.38 22.76
C LYS A 170 3.60 13.77 22.35
N LYS A 171 3.97 13.51 21.08
CA LYS A 171 5.32 13.76 20.55
C LYS A 171 5.46 15.11 19.83
N TRP A 172 4.44 15.97 19.90
CA TRP A 172 4.42 17.21 19.13
C TRP A 172 5.65 18.09 19.36
N ASP A 173 6.13 18.23 20.59
CA ASP A 173 7.29 19.05 20.90
C ASP A 173 8.58 18.55 20.24
N LEU A 174 8.70 17.23 20.04
CA LEU A 174 9.81 16.64 19.29
C LEU A 174 9.67 16.90 17.78
N ILE A 175 8.47 16.79 17.26
CA ILE A 175 8.14 17.05 15.85
C ILE A 175 8.38 18.53 15.52
N LYS A 176 7.94 19.43 16.38
CA LYS A 176 8.16 20.88 16.24
C LYS A 176 9.65 21.23 16.14
N LYS A 177 10.51 20.55 16.91
CA LYS A 177 11.98 20.74 16.84
C LYS A 177 12.59 20.35 15.49
N GLN A 178 11.88 19.57 14.67
CA GLN A 178 12.29 19.20 13.32
C GLN A 178 11.88 20.25 12.25
N GLY A 179 11.28 21.38 12.67
CA GLY A 179 10.90 22.46 11.78
C GLY A 179 9.43 22.49 11.35
N PHE A 180 8.59 21.57 11.88
CA PHE A 180 7.17 21.59 11.58
C PHE A 180 6.43 22.65 12.41
N ASP A 181 5.49 23.35 11.77
CA ASP A 181 4.71 24.44 12.37
C ASP A 181 3.31 24.02 12.83
N LEU A 182 2.56 24.96 13.40
CA LEU A 182 1.19 24.70 13.86
C LEU A 182 0.22 24.45 12.69
N THR A 183 0.50 24.94 11.50
CA THR A 183 -0.30 24.69 10.30
C THR A 183 -0.21 23.21 9.93
N PHE A 184 1.02 22.68 9.92
CA PHE A 184 1.24 21.25 9.72
C PHE A 184 0.55 20.42 10.81
N LYS A 185 0.65 20.84 12.11
CA LYS A 185 -0.01 20.12 13.21
C LYS A 185 -1.50 19.97 12.96
N ARG A 186 -2.19 21.06 12.68
CA ARG A 186 -3.65 21.09 12.44
C ARG A 186 -4.04 20.25 11.23
N MET A 187 -3.27 20.35 10.15
CA MET A 187 -3.50 19.55 8.93
C MET A 187 -3.36 18.06 9.22
N TRP A 188 -2.35 17.66 9.97
CA TRP A 188 -2.08 16.27 10.30
C TRP A 188 -3.11 15.67 11.27
N GLU A 189 -3.50 16.43 12.29
CA GLU A 189 -4.59 16.06 13.20
C GLU A 189 -5.92 15.89 12.46
N PHE A 190 -6.22 16.81 11.54
CA PHE A 190 -7.41 16.72 10.70
C PHE A 190 -7.35 15.47 9.80
N TYR A 191 -6.21 15.23 9.15
CA TYR A 191 -5.99 14.03 8.34
C TYR A 191 -6.28 12.74 9.10
N LEU A 192 -5.67 12.57 10.26
CA LEU A 192 -5.85 11.37 11.08
C LEU A 192 -7.29 11.20 11.54
N SER A 193 -7.95 12.29 11.97
CA SER A 193 -9.35 12.27 12.40
C SER A 193 -10.32 12.02 11.23
N TYR A 194 -10.03 12.59 10.06
CA TYR A 194 -10.81 12.39 8.84
C TYR A 194 -10.78 10.93 8.40
N CYS A 195 -9.58 10.33 8.38
CA CYS A 195 -9.42 8.92 8.04
C CYS A 195 -10.05 8.00 9.10
N GLU A 196 -9.86 8.29 10.41
CA GLU A 196 -10.51 7.55 11.50
C GLU A 196 -12.03 7.50 11.32
N ALA A 197 -12.65 8.64 11.02
CA ALA A 197 -14.10 8.70 10.78
C ALA A 197 -14.53 8.01 9.47
N GLY A 198 -13.67 7.99 8.46
CA GLY A 198 -13.96 7.34 7.19
C GLY A 198 -13.94 5.81 7.24
N PHE A 199 -13.25 5.23 8.25
CA PHE A 199 -13.22 3.78 8.48
C PHE A 199 -14.28 3.28 9.47
N LYS A 200 -14.96 4.16 10.20
CA LYS A 200 -16.13 3.87 11.04
C LYS A 200 -17.41 3.81 10.23
#